data_c1721b1e2c8bae9d12ebe41012c04ee2
#
_entry.id   c1721b1e2c8bae9d12ebe41012c04ee2
#
_cell.length_a   1.000
_cell.length_b   1.000
_cell.length_c   1.000
_cell.angle_alpha   90.00
_cell.angle_beta   90.00
_cell.angle_gamma   90.00
#
_symmetry.space_group_name_H-M   'P 1'
#
loop_
_entity.id
_entity.type
_entity.pdbx_description
1 polymer ?
#
loop_
_entity_poly.entity_id
_entity_poly.type
_entity_poly.pdbx_seq_one_letter_code
_entity_poly.pdbx_strand_id
1 'polypeptide(L)'
;MARFGTVLFQILAPLQLTLVAFLAALKAASAVAQEKDRGTLILLLMTRMSNTELVLGKLLASLLDVAVMLWVALPIFALVVLFGGVSLEAVMRVFAVTFATMLVAGSWGSTIALRNEKTFQTLAWTAMGIVLWAALSEAIALGLVAGQVPSAAIVGLAISPASAILAAARPSLETTGSFAILGNGVAWYLLATLSVAIGLNLIAILRIRVWNPARESRAAPAADVSPRAGEPVEAAPASAEEHITAAAKSGRTVWHNPILWREVMTRAYGRKMILIRLAYLLIFALTLAGLYATISSGDAFAHRSARDASLPAAARPLAPFFLISLVIVNALAVTSITTERDSKAIDLLLVTDLSPKEFLFGKLGGVCWVTKEMILLPIVLCCVLWASGGVTLENLVYLIGSLFVMDLFAAMLGIHCGMHYANSRTAIGVSLGTVFFLFLGVATCIVMMISFAGSFESQ
;
A
#
# COMPACT_ATOMS: atom_id res chain seq x y z
N MET A 1 1.24 3.41 -37.61
CA MET A 1 2.18 2.67 -36.77
C MET A 1 2.80 3.59 -35.69
N ALA A 2 3.46 4.70 -36.04
CA ALA A 2 4.11 5.61 -35.06
C ALA A 2 3.16 6.12 -33.97
N ARG A 3 1.93 6.52 -34.32
CA ARG A 3 0.93 6.97 -33.34
C ARG A 3 0.54 5.84 -32.35
N PHE A 4 0.45 4.61 -32.84
CA PHE A 4 0.20 3.43 -32.00
C PHE A 4 1.29 3.25 -30.95
N GLY A 5 2.58 3.29 -31.37
CA GLY A 5 3.72 3.18 -30.46
C GLY A 5 3.72 4.27 -29.38
N THR A 6 3.43 5.52 -29.76
CA THR A 6 3.38 6.65 -28.81
C THR A 6 2.26 6.49 -27.78
N VAL A 7 1.03 6.11 -28.18
CA VAL A 7 -0.09 5.90 -27.27
C VAL A 7 0.20 4.73 -26.32
N LEU A 8 0.70 3.62 -26.85
CA LEU A 8 1.07 2.45 -26.06
C LEU A 8 2.13 2.81 -25.00
N PHE A 9 3.16 3.58 -25.38
CA PHE A 9 4.19 4.04 -24.49
C PHE A 9 3.66 4.94 -23.37
N GLN A 10 2.76 5.88 -23.70
CA GLN A 10 2.16 6.80 -22.73
C GLN A 10 1.25 6.09 -21.71
N ILE A 11 0.70 4.92 -22.05
CA ILE A 11 -0.09 4.09 -21.15
C ILE A 11 0.82 3.20 -20.32
N LEU A 12 1.81 2.53 -20.92
CA LEU A 12 2.67 1.59 -20.24
C LEU A 12 3.62 2.25 -19.23
N ALA A 13 4.14 3.46 -19.52
CA ALA A 13 5.09 4.13 -18.65
C ALA A 13 4.50 4.46 -17.25
N PRO A 14 3.34 5.12 -17.10
CA PRO A 14 2.75 5.35 -15.78
C PRO A 14 2.26 4.07 -15.10
N LEU A 15 1.82 3.07 -15.87
CA LEU A 15 1.48 1.75 -15.33
C LEU A 15 2.68 1.09 -14.67
N GLN A 16 3.81 1.04 -15.38
CA GLN A 16 5.08 0.49 -14.87
C GLN A 16 5.54 1.24 -13.62
N LEU A 17 5.51 2.58 -13.64
CA LEU A 17 5.88 3.40 -12.48
C LEU A 17 5.05 3.04 -11.25
N THR A 18 3.72 3.00 -11.41
CA THR A 18 2.79 2.71 -10.31
C THR A 18 3.02 1.32 -9.74
N LEU A 19 3.13 0.32 -10.61
CA LEU A 19 3.38 -1.07 -10.21
C LEU A 19 4.70 -1.19 -9.43
N VAL A 20 5.79 -0.64 -9.98
CA VAL A 20 7.13 -0.71 -9.39
C VAL A 20 7.18 0.06 -8.07
N ALA A 21 6.60 1.24 -7.97
CA ALA A 21 6.56 2.02 -6.74
C ALA A 21 5.88 1.27 -5.58
N PHE A 22 4.69 0.73 -5.83
CA PHE A 22 3.97 -0.03 -4.81
C PHE A 22 4.65 -1.35 -4.45
N LEU A 23 5.07 -2.14 -5.45
CA LEU A 23 5.75 -3.41 -5.19
C LEU A 23 7.07 -3.21 -4.44
N ALA A 24 7.88 -2.22 -4.81
CA ALA A 24 9.13 -1.92 -4.13
C ALA A 24 8.91 -1.58 -2.65
N ALA A 25 7.95 -0.70 -2.38
CA ALA A 25 7.64 -0.29 -1.03
C ALA A 25 7.09 -1.44 -0.18
N LEU A 26 6.11 -2.18 -0.70
CA LEU A 26 5.47 -3.27 0.02
C LEU A 26 6.40 -4.47 0.23
N LYS A 27 7.26 -4.81 -0.75
CA LYS A 27 8.28 -5.86 -0.60
C LYS A 27 9.34 -5.46 0.43
N ALA A 28 9.85 -4.22 0.38
CA ALA A 28 10.81 -3.74 1.36
C ALA A 28 10.21 -3.69 2.78
N ALA A 29 8.97 -3.24 2.91
CA ALA A 29 8.24 -3.21 4.18
C ALA A 29 7.99 -4.62 4.74
N SER A 30 7.50 -5.55 3.92
CA SER A 30 7.20 -6.92 4.34
C SER A 30 8.45 -7.71 4.74
N ALA A 31 9.59 -7.47 4.06
CA ALA A 31 10.84 -8.14 4.35
C ALA A 31 11.35 -7.84 5.77
N VAL A 32 11.25 -6.59 6.21
CA VAL A 32 11.66 -6.17 7.57
C VAL A 32 10.60 -6.55 8.61
N ALA A 33 9.31 -6.34 8.28
CA ALA A 33 8.21 -6.63 9.20
C ALA A 33 8.15 -8.12 9.59
N GLN A 34 8.34 -9.02 8.64
CA GLN A 34 8.37 -10.45 8.90
C GLN A 34 9.48 -10.86 9.88
N GLU A 35 10.65 -10.23 9.81
CA GLU A 35 11.73 -10.53 10.75
C GLU A 35 11.43 -10.03 12.15
N LYS A 36 10.70 -8.92 12.28
CA LYS A 36 10.18 -8.47 13.57
C LYS A 36 9.17 -9.46 14.14
N ASP A 37 8.23 -9.94 13.34
CA ASP A 37 7.21 -10.89 13.77
C ASP A 37 7.84 -12.21 14.25
N ARG A 38 8.92 -12.65 13.58
CA ARG A 38 9.68 -13.86 13.96
C ARG A 38 10.71 -13.62 15.08
N GLY A 39 10.93 -12.39 15.51
CA GLY A 39 11.95 -12.03 16.50
C GLY A 39 13.39 -12.13 16.02
N THR A 40 13.62 -12.47 14.74
CA THR A 40 14.97 -12.64 14.16
C THR A 40 15.72 -11.33 14.00
N LEU A 41 15.02 -10.20 13.88
CA LEU A 41 15.65 -8.87 13.78
C LEU A 41 16.50 -8.55 15.02
N ILE A 42 16.03 -8.93 16.23
CA ILE A 42 16.77 -8.70 17.47
C ILE A 42 18.06 -9.52 17.48
N LEU A 43 18.01 -10.77 17.02
CA LEU A 43 19.19 -11.61 16.90
C LEU A 43 20.24 -11.01 15.95
N LEU A 44 19.79 -10.43 14.81
CA LEU A 44 20.68 -9.74 13.88
C LEU A 44 21.32 -8.49 14.49
N LEU A 45 20.56 -7.73 15.29
CA LEU A 45 21.06 -6.53 15.98
C LEU A 45 22.09 -6.87 17.11
N MET A 46 22.09 -8.11 17.61
CA MET A 46 23.07 -8.59 18.57
C MET A 46 24.37 -9.10 17.92
N THR A 47 24.38 -9.30 16.59
CA THR A 47 25.60 -9.66 15.86
C THR A 47 26.52 -8.43 15.70
N ARG A 48 27.77 -8.67 15.27
CA ARG A 48 28.76 -7.60 14.98
C ARG A 48 28.48 -6.82 13.68
N MET A 49 27.32 -7.00 13.07
CA MET A 49 26.97 -6.26 11.84
C MET A 49 26.79 -4.76 12.11
N SER A 50 27.29 -3.94 11.22
CA SER A 50 27.05 -2.49 11.24
C SER A 50 25.58 -2.18 10.89
N ASN A 51 25.06 -1.07 11.43
CA ASN A 51 23.70 -0.62 11.12
C ASN A 51 23.49 -0.41 9.61
N THR A 52 24.56 0.07 8.94
CA THR A 52 24.56 0.32 7.49
C THR A 52 24.40 -0.98 6.70
N GLU A 53 25.19 -2.00 7.02
CA GLU A 53 25.10 -3.32 6.38
C GLU A 53 23.72 -3.93 6.55
N LEU A 54 23.15 -3.80 7.75
CA LEU A 54 21.83 -4.38 8.02
C LEU A 54 20.72 -3.64 7.26
N VAL A 55 20.69 -2.30 7.28
CA VAL A 55 19.65 -1.52 6.62
C VAL A 55 19.77 -1.61 5.10
N LEU A 56 20.96 -1.32 4.55
CA LEU A 56 21.17 -1.32 3.10
C LEU A 56 21.15 -2.72 2.51
N GLY A 57 21.74 -3.70 3.19
CA GLY A 57 21.72 -5.10 2.72
C GLY A 57 20.29 -5.64 2.57
N LYS A 58 19.42 -5.37 3.56
CA LYS A 58 18.01 -5.78 3.48
C LYS A 58 17.23 -5.02 2.43
N LEU A 59 17.44 -3.70 2.35
CA LEU A 59 16.80 -2.89 1.32
C LEU A 59 17.17 -3.40 -0.07
N LEU A 60 18.46 -3.55 -0.37
CA LEU A 60 18.92 -4.03 -1.67
C LEU A 60 18.42 -5.43 -1.99
N ALA A 61 18.49 -6.36 -1.02
CA ALA A 61 17.95 -7.71 -1.20
C ALA A 61 16.44 -7.72 -1.51
N SER A 62 15.66 -6.83 -0.88
CA SER A 62 14.22 -6.74 -1.15
C SER A 62 13.90 -6.07 -2.48
N LEU A 63 14.73 -5.12 -2.92
CA LEU A 63 14.55 -4.41 -4.19
C LEU A 63 15.07 -5.20 -5.40
N LEU A 64 15.94 -6.19 -5.20
CA LEU A 64 16.52 -6.97 -6.29
C LEU A 64 15.43 -7.64 -7.16
N ASP A 65 14.43 -8.25 -6.52
CA ASP A 65 13.30 -8.86 -7.24
C ASP A 65 12.54 -7.86 -8.10
N VAL A 66 12.34 -6.63 -7.57
CA VAL A 66 11.62 -5.57 -8.28
C VAL A 66 12.48 -4.99 -9.40
N ALA A 67 13.80 -4.89 -9.17
CA ALA A 67 14.74 -4.49 -10.20
C ALA A 67 14.77 -5.51 -11.38
N VAL A 68 14.74 -6.80 -11.07
CA VAL A 68 14.63 -7.84 -12.12
C VAL A 68 13.33 -7.68 -12.92
N MET A 69 12.19 -7.44 -12.25
CA MET A 69 10.92 -7.15 -12.96
C MET A 69 11.03 -5.92 -13.86
N LEU A 70 11.72 -4.86 -13.41
CA LEU A 70 11.95 -3.66 -14.20
C LEU A 70 12.79 -3.97 -15.44
N TRP A 71 13.85 -4.79 -15.31
CA TRP A 71 14.66 -5.22 -16.44
C TRP A 71 13.90 -6.10 -17.45
N VAL A 72 13.03 -6.99 -16.96
CA VAL A 72 12.16 -7.84 -17.81
C VAL A 72 11.18 -7.01 -18.64
N ALA A 73 10.78 -5.81 -18.18
CA ALA A 73 9.94 -4.91 -18.95
C ALA A 73 10.68 -4.26 -20.14
N LEU A 74 12.02 -4.21 -20.13
CA LEU A 74 12.81 -3.53 -21.16
C LEU A 74 12.58 -4.08 -22.59
N PRO A 75 12.51 -5.40 -22.85
CA PRO A 75 12.17 -5.91 -24.18
C PRO A 75 10.80 -5.45 -24.68
N ILE A 76 9.81 -5.31 -23.79
CA ILE A 76 8.47 -4.81 -24.16
C ILE A 76 8.57 -3.37 -24.66
N PHE A 77 9.31 -2.52 -23.95
CA PHE A 77 9.53 -1.13 -24.37
C PHE A 77 10.39 -1.04 -25.63
N ALA A 78 11.35 -1.95 -25.83
CA ALA A 78 12.12 -2.05 -27.07
C ALA A 78 11.20 -2.38 -28.26
N LEU A 79 10.23 -3.26 -28.11
CA LEU A 79 9.21 -3.52 -29.14
C LEU A 79 8.38 -2.27 -29.45
N VAL A 80 8.03 -1.47 -28.45
CA VAL A 80 7.29 -0.22 -28.64
C VAL A 80 8.11 0.77 -29.49
N VAL A 81 9.42 0.85 -29.28
CA VAL A 81 10.32 1.68 -30.12
C VAL A 81 10.31 1.21 -31.58
N LEU A 82 10.24 -0.11 -31.82
CA LEU A 82 10.17 -0.67 -33.19
C LEU A 82 8.88 -0.28 -33.94
N PHE A 83 7.77 -0.04 -33.23
CA PHE A 83 6.55 0.50 -33.86
C PHE A 83 6.72 1.95 -34.33
N GLY A 84 7.76 2.65 -33.89
CA GLY A 84 8.05 4.04 -34.21
C GLY A 84 7.31 5.04 -33.32
N GLY A 85 7.71 6.31 -33.40
CA GLY A 85 7.10 7.40 -32.63
C GLY A 85 7.65 7.59 -31.21
N VAL A 86 8.54 6.70 -30.74
CA VAL A 86 9.18 6.77 -29.42
C VAL A 86 10.69 6.65 -29.62
N SER A 87 11.45 7.57 -29.00
CA SER A 87 12.92 7.52 -29.02
C SER A 87 13.45 6.59 -27.91
N LEU A 88 14.61 5.99 -28.16
CA LEU A 88 15.31 5.19 -27.13
C LEU A 88 15.62 6.05 -25.89
N GLU A 89 15.93 7.32 -26.08
CA GLU A 89 16.17 8.27 -25.01
C GLU A 89 14.94 8.46 -24.08
N ALA A 90 13.72 8.52 -24.66
CA ALA A 90 12.49 8.56 -23.87
C ALA A 90 12.32 7.29 -23.01
N VAL A 91 12.63 6.11 -23.57
CA VAL A 91 12.62 4.86 -22.81
C VAL A 91 13.62 4.92 -21.66
N MET A 92 14.86 5.35 -21.92
CA MET A 92 15.87 5.46 -20.85
C MET A 92 15.47 6.45 -19.76
N ARG A 93 14.84 7.57 -20.10
CA ARG A 93 14.30 8.53 -19.12
C ARG A 93 13.20 7.91 -18.25
N VAL A 94 12.26 7.18 -18.88
CA VAL A 94 11.19 6.48 -18.15
C VAL A 94 11.77 5.45 -17.18
N PHE A 95 12.76 4.66 -17.60
CA PHE A 95 13.43 3.69 -16.73
C PHE A 95 14.21 4.37 -15.60
N ALA A 96 14.89 5.50 -15.86
CA ALA A 96 15.60 6.26 -14.83
C ALA A 96 14.63 6.81 -13.77
N VAL A 97 13.50 7.41 -14.18
CA VAL A 97 12.45 7.89 -13.28
C VAL A 97 11.87 6.74 -12.46
N THR A 98 11.56 5.61 -13.09
CA THR A 98 11.00 4.43 -12.42
C THR A 98 11.99 3.84 -11.40
N PHE A 99 13.27 3.75 -11.77
CA PHE A 99 14.33 3.26 -10.87
C PHE A 99 14.53 4.17 -9.66
N ALA A 100 14.56 5.48 -9.86
CA ALA A 100 14.66 6.45 -8.77
C ALA A 100 13.44 6.38 -7.82
N THR A 101 12.24 6.25 -8.38
CA THR A 101 11.01 6.06 -7.62
C THR A 101 11.04 4.75 -6.84
N MET A 102 11.55 3.66 -7.42
CA MET A 102 11.74 2.37 -6.76
C MET A 102 12.63 2.50 -5.52
N LEU A 103 13.72 3.25 -5.61
CA LEU A 103 14.64 3.46 -4.48
C LEU A 103 13.96 4.24 -3.35
N VAL A 104 13.26 5.33 -3.65
CA VAL A 104 12.53 6.12 -2.63
C VAL A 104 11.43 5.28 -1.99
N ALA A 105 10.61 4.62 -2.80
CA ALA A 105 9.48 3.82 -2.33
C ALA A 105 9.95 2.65 -1.44
N GLY A 106 11.02 1.97 -1.82
CA GLY A 106 11.65 0.92 -1.02
C GLY A 106 12.26 1.46 0.28
N SER A 107 12.97 2.58 0.22
CA SER A 107 13.54 3.25 1.40
C SER A 107 12.45 3.68 2.38
N TRP A 108 11.32 4.22 1.88
CA TRP A 108 10.15 4.54 2.68
C TRP A 108 9.58 3.30 3.36
N GLY A 109 9.33 2.23 2.60
CA GLY A 109 8.80 0.97 3.13
C GLY A 109 9.69 0.36 4.21
N SER A 110 11.01 0.30 3.98
CA SER A 110 12.00 -0.19 4.95
C SER A 110 12.02 0.66 6.22
N THR A 111 12.05 1.99 6.10
CA THR A 111 12.08 2.92 7.24
C THR A 111 10.82 2.79 8.11
N ILE A 112 9.63 2.72 7.48
CA ILE A 112 8.36 2.51 8.19
C ILE A 112 8.32 1.14 8.87
N ALA A 113 8.86 0.09 8.25
CA ALA A 113 8.93 -1.23 8.83
C ALA A 113 9.83 -1.29 10.07
N LEU A 114 10.97 -0.61 10.05
CA LEU A 114 11.86 -0.51 11.21
C LEU A 114 11.19 0.20 12.39
N ARG A 115 10.29 1.14 12.15
CA ARG A 115 9.61 1.93 13.20
C ARG A 115 8.37 1.24 13.77
N ASN A 116 7.59 0.52 12.96
CA ASN A 116 6.34 -0.10 13.37
C ASN A 116 6.56 -1.53 13.89
N GLU A 117 5.71 -1.99 14.82
CA GLU A 117 5.79 -3.32 15.41
C GLU A 117 4.98 -4.37 14.65
N LYS A 118 3.81 -3.99 14.09
CA LYS A 118 2.86 -4.91 13.44
C LYS A 118 2.94 -4.83 11.93
N THR A 119 2.98 -5.98 11.27
CA THR A 119 3.09 -6.10 9.81
C THR A 119 1.96 -5.38 9.08
N PHE A 120 0.69 -5.53 9.50
CA PHE A 120 -0.42 -4.80 8.90
C PHE A 120 -0.23 -3.28 8.95
N GLN A 121 0.13 -2.74 10.13
CA GLN A 121 0.35 -1.30 10.28
C GLN A 121 1.47 -0.80 9.37
N THR A 122 2.52 -1.60 9.24
CA THR A 122 3.65 -1.30 8.36
C THR A 122 3.20 -1.22 6.90
N LEU A 123 2.48 -2.22 6.41
CA LEU A 123 1.99 -2.27 5.03
C LEU A 123 1.01 -1.12 4.75
N ALA A 124 0.06 -0.87 5.66
CA ALA A 124 -0.91 0.20 5.52
C ALA A 124 -0.25 1.59 5.48
N TRP A 125 0.69 1.88 6.40
CA TRP A 125 1.44 3.13 6.41
C TRP A 125 2.33 3.29 5.17
N THR A 126 2.91 2.20 4.69
CA THR A 126 3.75 2.21 3.50
C THR A 126 2.92 2.54 2.26
N ALA A 127 1.80 1.87 2.08
CA ALA A 127 0.90 2.11 0.94
C ALA A 127 0.30 3.52 0.98
N MET A 128 -0.23 3.95 2.14
CA MET A 128 -0.77 5.30 2.31
C MET A 128 0.28 6.39 2.10
N GLY A 129 1.51 6.17 2.56
CA GLY A 129 2.59 7.14 2.38
C GLY A 129 2.91 7.40 0.92
N ILE A 130 2.89 6.36 0.06
CA ILE A 130 3.10 6.52 -1.39
C ILE A 130 1.94 7.28 -2.03
N VAL A 131 0.70 6.93 -1.69
CA VAL A 131 -0.48 7.62 -2.24
C VAL A 131 -0.52 9.06 -1.73
N LEU A 132 -0.22 9.29 -0.46
CA LEU A 132 -0.17 10.63 0.11
C LEU A 132 0.93 11.49 -0.55
N TRP A 133 2.11 10.91 -0.79
CA TRP A 133 3.18 11.59 -1.52
C TRP A 133 2.73 11.99 -2.92
N ALA A 134 2.14 11.06 -3.69
CA ALA A 134 1.62 11.34 -5.03
C ALA A 134 0.49 12.38 -4.98
N ALA A 135 -0.50 12.22 -4.09
CA ALA A 135 -1.64 13.13 -3.98
C ALA A 135 -1.22 14.54 -3.52
N LEU A 136 -0.30 14.63 -2.54
CA LEU A 136 0.16 15.91 -2.03
C LEU A 136 1.00 16.67 -3.07
N SER A 137 1.88 15.98 -3.80
CA SER A 137 2.69 16.62 -4.84
C SER A 137 1.81 17.15 -5.98
N GLU A 138 0.76 16.40 -6.38
CA GLU A 138 -0.23 16.87 -7.36
C GLU A 138 -1.07 18.03 -6.82
N ALA A 139 -1.52 17.96 -5.56
CA ALA A 139 -2.29 19.04 -4.91
C ALA A 139 -1.48 20.34 -4.82
N ILE A 140 -0.17 20.25 -4.55
CA ILE A 140 0.74 21.39 -4.57
C ILE A 140 0.92 21.92 -5.99
N ALA A 141 1.11 21.03 -6.98
CA ALA A 141 1.27 21.40 -8.38
C ALA A 141 0.01 22.11 -8.95
N LEU A 142 -1.17 21.69 -8.51
CA LEU A 142 -2.46 22.31 -8.87
C LEU A 142 -2.79 23.58 -8.06
N GLY A 143 -1.95 23.96 -7.09
CA GLY A 143 -2.16 25.13 -6.23
C GLY A 143 -3.27 24.99 -5.18
N LEU A 144 -3.76 23.75 -4.92
CA LEU A 144 -4.83 23.49 -3.96
C LEU A 144 -4.39 23.69 -2.51
N VAL A 145 -3.11 23.44 -2.21
CA VAL A 145 -2.56 23.49 -0.83
C VAL A 145 -1.80 24.80 -0.58
N ALA A 146 -1.01 25.25 -1.56
CA ALA A 146 -0.12 26.40 -1.39
C ALA A 146 -0.61 27.68 -2.08
N GLY A 147 -1.86 27.70 -2.56
CA GLY A 147 -2.36 28.78 -3.40
C GLY A 147 -1.63 28.83 -4.75
N GLN A 148 -1.92 29.84 -5.56
CA GLN A 148 -1.29 30.00 -6.88
C GLN A 148 0.10 30.68 -6.77
N VAL A 149 0.97 30.18 -5.88
CA VAL A 149 2.35 30.66 -5.78
C VAL A 149 3.20 29.92 -6.82
N PRO A 150 3.78 30.62 -7.83
CA PRO A 150 4.51 29.96 -8.92
C PRO A 150 5.66 29.06 -8.45
N SER A 151 6.36 29.44 -7.38
CA SER A 151 7.44 28.64 -6.81
C SER A 151 6.94 27.32 -6.20
N ALA A 152 5.78 27.32 -5.55
CA ALA A 152 5.20 26.10 -4.97
C ALA A 152 4.76 25.12 -6.07
N ALA A 153 4.17 25.61 -7.15
CA ALA A 153 3.80 24.78 -8.30
C ALA A 153 5.04 24.12 -8.94
N ILE A 154 6.15 24.84 -9.10
CA ILE A 154 7.39 24.28 -9.63
C ILE A 154 7.94 23.18 -8.71
N VAL A 155 7.91 23.38 -7.39
CA VAL A 155 8.33 22.36 -6.42
C VAL A 155 7.40 21.15 -6.47
N GLY A 156 6.09 21.34 -6.55
CA GLY A 156 5.10 20.26 -6.71
C GLY A 156 5.41 19.40 -7.93
N LEU A 157 5.63 20.04 -9.09
CA LEU A 157 5.97 19.36 -10.34
C LEU A 157 7.32 18.62 -10.25
N ALA A 158 8.33 19.20 -9.56
CA ALA A 158 9.65 18.56 -9.39
C ALA A 158 9.62 17.35 -8.47
N ILE A 159 8.63 17.22 -7.56
CA ILE A 159 8.53 16.11 -6.60
C ILE A 159 7.47 15.10 -7.04
N SER A 160 6.57 15.44 -7.96
CA SER A 160 5.48 14.57 -8.41
C SER A 160 5.98 13.43 -9.30
N PRO A 161 5.75 12.17 -8.91
CA PRO A 161 6.08 11.02 -9.77
C PRO A 161 5.24 10.98 -11.05
N ALA A 162 3.98 11.46 -11.00
CA ALA A 162 3.09 11.48 -12.15
C ALA A 162 3.55 12.49 -13.20
N SER A 163 3.93 13.71 -12.78
CA SER A 163 4.46 14.72 -13.71
C SER A 163 5.80 14.30 -14.32
N ALA A 164 6.68 13.69 -13.51
CA ALA A 164 8.00 13.23 -13.96
C ALA A 164 7.89 12.14 -15.04
N ILE A 165 7.00 11.15 -14.85
CA ILE A 165 6.82 10.07 -15.82
C ILE A 165 6.17 10.57 -17.11
N LEU A 166 5.20 11.48 -17.01
CA LEU A 166 4.57 12.09 -18.18
C LEU A 166 5.55 12.98 -18.95
N ALA A 167 6.42 13.72 -18.25
CA ALA A 167 7.48 14.51 -18.88
C ALA A 167 8.54 13.61 -19.54
N ALA A 168 8.92 12.51 -18.91
CA ALA A 168 9.86 11.54 -19.48
C ALA A 168 9.30 10.84 -20.72
N ALA A 169 7.99 10.58 -20.76
CA ALA A 169 7.30 9.90 -21.86
C ALA A 169 7.00 10.81 -23.06
N ARG A 170 7.12 12.15 -22.91
CA ARG A 170 6.94 13.08 -24.03
C ARG A 170 8.23 13.19 -24.86
N PRO A 171 8.11 13.38 -26.20
CA PRO A 171 9.27 13.68 -27.01
C PRO A 171 9.91 14.99 -26.51
N SER A 172 11.23 14.98 -26.30
CA SER A 172 11.97 16.20 -25.97
C SER A 172 11.92 17.13 -27.17
N LEU A 173 11.22 18.25 -27.05
CA LEU A 173 11.51 19.40 -27.89
C LEU A 173 12.94 19.84 -27.52
N GLU A 174 13.85 19.75 -28.47
CA GLU A 174 15.26 20.05 -28.33
C GLU A 174 15.45 21.42 -27.66
N THR A 175 15.75 21.46 -26.38
CA THR A 175 16.34 22.62 -25.75
C THR A 175 17.86 22.53 -25.94
N THR A 176 18.30 23.06 -27.07
CA THR A 176 19.72 23.28 -27.38
C THR A 176 20.30 24.30 -26.40
N GLY A 177 20.85 23.85 -25.30
CA GLY A 177 21.59 24.67 -24.34
C GLY A 177 22.44 23.83 -23.40
N SER A 178 23.67 24.25 -23.16
CA SER A 178 24.65 23.56 -22.30
C SER A 178 24.20 23.34 -20.85
N PHE A 179 23.09 23.90 -20.43
CA PHE A 179 22.43 23.70 -19.13
C PHE A 179 21.10 22.89 -19.23
N ALA A 180 20.89 22.18 -20.33
CA ALA A 180 19.67 21.38 -20.58
C ALA A 180 19.39 20.36 -19.45
N ILE A 181 20.41 19.85 -18.75
CA ILE A 181 20.28 18.90 -17.64
C ILE A 181 19.62 19.57 -16.42
N LEU A 182 19.95 20.81 -16.09
CA LEU A 182 19.37 21.54 -14.95
C LEU A 182 17.99 22.17 -15.24
N GLY A 183 17.68 22.44 -16.52
CA GLY A 183 16.38 22.95 -16.94
C GLY A 183 15.30 21.88 -17.12
N ASN A 184 15.64 20.62 -17.03
CA ASN A 184 14.73 19.52 -17.29
C ASN A 184 14.02 19.05 -16.00
N GLY A 185 12.68 19.06 -15.97
CA GLY A 185 11.89 18.64 -14.80
C GLY A 185 12.21 17.21 -14.36
N VAL A 186 12.63 16.34 -15.28
CA VAL A 186 13.07 14.97 -14.98
C VAL A 186 14.35 14.98 -14.13
N ALA A 187 15.32 15.83 -14.43
CA ALA A 187 16.56 15.92 -13.68
C ALA A 187 16.33 16.39 -12.24
N TRP A 188 15.46 17.38 -12.04
CA TRP A 188 15.06 17.84 -10.71
C TRP A 188 14.36 16.74 -9.92
N TYR A 189 13.47 15.97 -10.56
CA TYR A 189 12.83 14.83 -9.93
C TYR A 189 13.85 13.77 -9.49
N LEU A 190 14.80 13.41 -10.35
CA LEU A 190 15.85 12.44 -10.02
C LEU A 190 16.72 12.89 -8.83
N LEU A 191 17.12 14.17 -8.80
CA LEU A 191 17.88 14.73 -7.69
C LEU A 191 17.08 14.76 -6.39
N ALA A 192 15.82 15.20 -6.45
CA ALA A 192 14.94 15.26 -5.28
C ALA A 192 14.68 13.86 -4.72
N THR A 193 14.33 12.90 -5.56
CA THR A 193 14.06 11.51 -5.13
C THR A 193 15.30 10.83 -4.57
N LEU A 194 16.46 11.01 -5.20
CA LEU A 194 17.70 10.44 -4.69
C LEU A 194 18.07 11.04 -3.33
N SER A 195 17.93 12.35 -3.15
CA SER A 195 18.19 13.02 -1.86
C SER A 195 17.25 12.54 -0.75
N VAL A 196 15.95 12.34 -1.07
CA VAL A 196 14.96 11.78 -0.14
C VAL A 196 15.32 10.33 0.22
N ALA A 197 15.70 9.51 -0.77
CA ALA A 197 16.10 8.11 -0.52
C ALA A 197 17.31 8.04 0.42
N ILE A 198 18.34 8.85 0.16
CA ILE A 198 19.54 8.95 1.02
C ILE A 198 19.13 9.40 2.43
N GLY A 199 18.33 10.44 2.56
CA GLY A 199 17.85 10.95 3.85
C GLY A 199 17.07 9.91 4.65
N LEU A 200 16.16 9.17 4.03
CA LEU A 200 15.39 8.11 4.67
C LEU A 200 16.28 6.96 5.16
N ASN A 201 17.24 6.53 4.33
CA ASN A 201 18.20 5.49 4.73
C ASN A 201 19.12 5.96 5.86
N LEU A 202 19.57 7.21 5.81
CA LEU A 202 20.38 7.79 6.91
C LEU A 202 19.60 7.82 8.23
N ILE A 203 18.33 8.25 8.20
CA ILE A 203 17.45 8.22 9.38
C ILE A 203 17.29 6.77 9.88
N ALA A 204 17.07 5.82 8.99
CA ALA A 204 16.94 4.41 9.34
C ALA A 204 18.21 3.86 10.02
N ILE A 205 19.39 4.13 9.45
CA ILE A 205 20.69 3.71 9.99
C ILE A 205 20.95 4.31 11.38
N LEU A 206 20.67 5.60 11.57
CA LEU A 206 20.89 6.27 12.85
C LEU A 206 19.89 5.84 13.93
N ARG A 207 18.65 5.50 13.55
CA ARG A 207 17.55 5.25 14.48
C ARG A 207 17.22 3.77 14.70
N ILE A 208 17.82 2.85 13.95
CA ILE A 208 17.46 1.41 14.01
C ILE A 208 17.55 0.83 15.43
N ARG A 209 18.62 1.13 16.17
CA ARG A 209 18.83 0.65 17.54
C ARG A 209 17.92 1.35 18.56
N VAL A 210 17.53 2.60 18.30
CA VAL A 210 16.62 3.37 19.15
C VAL A 210 15.18 2.86 18.99
N TRP A 211 14.77 2.51 17.75
CA TRP A 211 13.43 2.01 17.46
C TRP A 211 13.24 0.54 17.85
N ASN A 212 14.33 -0.21 17.90
CA ASN A 212 14.33 -1.65 18.22
C ASN A 212 15.33 -1.91 19.36
N PRO A 213 15.06 -1.40 20.59
CA PRO A 213 15.92 -1.71 21.73
C PRO A 213 15.86 -3.23 21.93
N ALA A 214 17.05 -3.83 22.13
CA ALA A 214 17.13 -5.21 22.61
C ALA A 214 16.43 -5.23 23.98
N ARG A 215 15.13 -5.50 23.99
CA ARG A 215 14.43 -5.88 25.21
C ARG A 215 15.02 -7.23 25.57
N GLU A 216 15.92 -7.24 26.55
CA GLU A 216 16.05 -8.43 27.37
C GLU A 216 14.62 -8.86 27.65
N SER A 217 14.28 -10.06 27.19
CA SER A 217 13.06 -10.73 27.60
C SER A 217 13.13 -10.68 29.12
N ARG A 218 12.47 -9.71 29.73
CA ARG A 218 12.20 -9.74 31.14
C ARG A 218 11.36 -10.98 31.25
N ALA A 219 12.03 -12.09 31.54
CA ALA A 219 11.38 -13.31 31.97
C ALA A 219 10.34 -12.81 32.96
N ALA A 220 9.06 -13.05 32.68
CA ALA A 220 8.03 -12.86 33.67
C ALA A 220 8.66 -13.41 34.93
N PRO A 221 8.69 -12.65 36.06
CA PRO A 221 9.28 -13.18 37.27
C PRO A 221 8.67 -14.59 37.38
N ALA A 222 9.52 -15.60 37.23
CA ALA A 222 9.12 -16.94 37.45
C ALA A 222 8.47 -16.85 38.85
N ALA A 223 7.14 -16.98 38.88
CA ALA A 223 6.48 -17.20 40.13
C ALA A 223 7.32 -18.29 40.75
N ASP A 224 8.02 -17.97 41.81
CA ASP A 224 8.82 -18.89 42.58
C ASP A 224 7.86 -20.02 43.08
N VAL A 225 7.56 -20.92 42.19
CA VAL A 225 7.07 -22.24 42.52
C VAL A 225 8.34 -23.08 42.74
N SER A 226 9.09 -22.72 43.75
CA SER A 226 9.91 -23.68 44.42
C SER A 226 8.97 -24.74 44.99
N PRO A 227 9.06 -25.99 44.56
CA PRO A 227 8.43 -27.06 45.31
C PRO A 227 9.24 -27.19 46.60
N ARG A 228 8.78 -26.56 47.70
CA ARG A 228 9.25 -26.89 49.03
C ARG A 228 8.80 -28.31 49.30
N ALA A 229 9.70 -29.22 49.06
CA ALA A 229 9.55 -30.59 49.54
C ALA A 229 9.49 -30.54 51.06
N GLY A 230 8.32 -30.92 51.64
CA GLY A 230 8.25 -31.36 53.01
C GLY A 230 7.47 -30.50 54.00
N GLU A 231 6.33 -29.91 53.69
CA GLU A 231 5.39 -29.48 54.73
C GLU A 231 4.04 -30.18 54.58
N PRO A 232 3.41 -30.67 55.71
CA PRO A 232 2.12 -31.36 55.70
C PRO A 232 1.03 -30.38 55.24
N VAL A 233 0.17 -30.84 54.33
CA VAL A 233 -1.02 -30.12 53.89
C VAL A 233 -1.98 -29.95 55.08
N GLU A 234 -1.89 -28.80 55.74
CA GLU A 234 -2.90 -28.37 56.69
C GLU A 234 -4.09 -27.81 55.90
N ALA A 235 -5.28 -28.33 56.19
CA ALA A 235 -6.51 -28.02 55.50
C ALA A 235 -6.75 -26.49 55.45
N ALA A 236 -6.79 -25.93 54.23
CA ALA A 236 -7.12 -24.52 54.02
C ALA A 236 -8.54 -24.21 54.48
N PRO A 237 -8.76 -23.12 55.26
CA PRO A 237 -10.07 -22.77 55.76
C PRO A 237 -11.03 -22.39 54.60
N ALA A 238 -12.30 -22.74 54.75
CA ALA A 238 -13.41 -22.57 53.81
C ALA A 238 -13.69 -21.12 53.32
N SER A 239 -12.87 -20.14 53.70
CA SER A 239 -12.96 -18.73 53.27
C SER A 239 -12.31 -18.45 51.91
N ALA A 240 -11.59 -19.42 51.31
CA ALA A 240 -10.99 -19.23 49.99
C ALA A 240 -12.00 -19.38 48.83
N GLU A 241 -13.07 -20.15 49.05
CA GLU A 241 -14.13 -20.33 48.03
C GLU A 241 -15.05 -19.13 47.89
N GLU A 242 -15.26 -18.35 48.93
CA GLU A 242 -16.06 -17.11 48.86
C GLU A 242 -15.36 -15.98 48.12
N HIS A 243 -14.02 -15.92 48.10
CA HIS A 243 -13.27 -14.91 47.31
C HIS A 243 -13.19 -15.23 45.83
N ILE A 244 -13.38 -16.48 45.42
CA ILE A 244 -13.41 -16.88 44.00
C ILE A 244 -14.76 -16.54 43.39
N THR A 245 -15.85 -16.61 44.15
CA THR A 245 -17.21 -16.27 43.68
C THR A 245 -17.48 -14.79 43.63
N ALA A 246 -16.85 -13.96 44.46
CA ALA A 246 -17.01 -12.50 44.43
C ALA A 246 -16.24 -11.81 43.30
N ALA A 247 -15.31 -12.48 42.63
CA ALA A 247 -14.55 -11.97 41.51
C ALA A 247 -15.12 -12.37 40.13
N ALA A 248 -16.28 -13.01 40.07
CA ALA A 248 -17.05 -13.19 38.86
C ALA A 248 -17.67 -11.84 38.42
N LYS A 249 -16.81 -10.88 38.09
CA LYS A 249 -17.21 -9.74 37.26
C LYS A 249 -17.98 -10.29 36.06
N SER A 250 -19.20 -9.78 35.86
CA SER A 250 -20.13 -10.17 34.81
C SER A 250 -19.36 -10.50 33.53
N GLY A 251 -19.28 -11.80 33.23
CA GLY A 251 -18.58 -12.28 32.04
C GLY A 251 -19.22 -11.61 30.83
N ARG A 252 -18.44 -10.92 30.03
CA ARG A 252 -18.92 -10.41 28.74
C ARG A 252 -19.46 -11.59 27.95
N THR A 253 -20.73 -11.52 27.57
CA THR A 253 -21.34 -12.54 26.72
C THR A 253 -20.58 -12.60 25.40
N VAL A 254 -20.01 -13.76 25.10
CA VAL A 254 -19.32 -14.02 23.84
C VAL A 254 -20.38 -14.30 22.76
N TRP A 255 -20.20 -13.74 21.57
CA TRP A 255 -21.11 -13.99 20.43
C TRP A 255 -21.02 -15.45 19.98
N HIS A 256 -22.02 -15.90 19.17
CA HIS A 256 -21.99 -17.24 18.58
C HIS A 256 -20.69 -17.54 17.82
N ASN A 257 -20.07 -16.53 17.20
CA ASN A 257 -18.75 -16.68 16.60
C ASN A 257 -17.70 -16.01 17.49
N PRO A 258 -16.89 -16.80 18.23
CA PRO A 258 -15.90 -16.29 19.17
C PRO A 258 -14.74 -15.58 18.47
N ILE A 259 -14.42 -15.97 17.21
CA ILE A 259 -13.36 -15.33 16.42
C ILE A 259 -13.78 -13.92 16.01
N LEU A 260 -14.99 -13.77 15.50
CA LEU A 260 -15.53 -12.44 15.14
C LEU A 260 -15.58 -11.54 16.39
N TRP A 261 -16.05 -12.05 17.51
CA TRP A 261 -16.09 -11.30 18.76
C TRP A 261 -14.69 -10.85 19.19
N ARG A 262 -13.69 -11.73 19.09
CA ARG A 262 -12.29 -11.41 19.39
C ARG A 262 -11.77 -10.29 18.47
N GLU A 263 -11.96 -10.40 17.17
CA GLU A 263 -11.47 -9.40 16.19
C GLU A 263 -12.13 -8.01 16.37
N VAL A 264 -13.40 -7.98 16.75
CA VAL A 264 -14.17 -6.74 16.95
C VAL A 264 -13.88 -6.10 18.31
N MET A 265 -13.88 -6.90 19.40
CA MET A 265 -13.81 -6.39 20.77
C MET A 265 -12.38 -6.23 21.29
N THR A 266 -11.46 -7.10 20.89
CA THR A 266 -10.06 -6.95 21.22
C THR A 266 -9.45 -5.97 20.22
N ARG A 267 -8.77 -4.93 20.70
CA ARG A 267 -8.01 -4.02 19.82
C ARG A 267 -6.77 -4.75 19.25
N ALA A 268 -7.01 -5.87 18.56
CA ALA A 268 -5.98 -6.75 18.02
C ALA A 268 -4.92 -6.00 17.19
N TYR A 269 -5.37 -4.95 16.50
CA TYR A 269 -4.51 -4.14 15.62
C TYR A 269 -3.89 -2.91 16.31
N GLY A 270 -4.10 -2.73 17.63
CA GLY A 270 -3.46 -1.71 18.46
C GLY A 270 -4.00 -0.29 18.30
N ARG A 271 -3.53 0.63 19.19
CA ARG A 271 -3.96 2.04 19.20
C ARG A 271 -3.56 2.80 17.92
N LYS A 272 -2.49 2.40 17.25
CA LYS A 272 -2.02 3.03 16.00
C LYS A 272 -3.00 2.89 14.83
N MET A 273 -4.03 2.02 14.95
CA MET A 273 -5.10 1.92 13.96
C MET A 273 -5.88 3.22 13.78
N ILE A 274 -6.05 4.01 14.85
CA ILE A 274 -6.68 5.32 14.79
C ILE A 274 -5.89 6.27 13.88
N LEU A 275 -4.57 6.23 13.96
CA LEU A 275 -3.72 7.04 13.08
C LEU A 275 -3.85 6.63 11.60
N ILE A 276 -3.97 5.31 11.32
CA ILE A 276 -4.19 4.80 9.97
C ILE A 276 -5.52 5.32 9.41
N ARG A 277 -6.58 5.29 10.22
CA ARG A 277 -7.88 5.86 9.86
C ARG A 277 -7.80 7.37 9.61
N LEU A 278 -7.09 8.11 10.46
CA LEU A 278 -6.92 9.55 10.28
C LEU A 278 -6.15 9.88 8.98
N ALA A 279 -5.07 9.16 8.69
CA ALA A 279 -4.31 9.34 7.45
C ALA A 279 -5.16 8.98 6.22
N TYR A 280 -5.99 7.93 6.30
CA TYR A 280 -6.92 7.58 5.24
C TYR A 280 -7.99 8.65 5.02
N LEU A 281 -8.54 9.24 6.10
CA LEU A 281 -9.44 10.38 6.04
C LEU A 281 -8.79 11.62 5.41
N LEU A 282 -7.50 11.84 5.65
CA LEU A 282 -6.75 12.91 5.01
C LEU A 282 -6.67 12.69 3.48
N ILE A 283 -6.34 11.46 3.05
CA ILE A 283 -6.33 11.11 1.62
C ILE A 283 -7.73 11.28 1.02
N PHE A 284 -8.78 10.87 1.74
CA PHE A 284 -10.17 11.10 1.33
C PHE A 284 -10.48 12.59 1.14
N ALA A 285 -10.10 13.44 2.08
CA ALA A 285 -10.30 14.88 2.00
C ALA A 285 -9.54 15.51 0.80
N LEU A 286 -8.31 15.07 0.55
CA LEU A 286 -7.54 15.51 -0.63
C LEU A 286 -8.19 15.05 -1.94
N THR A 287 -8.68 13.82 -1.98
CA THR A 287 -9.39 13.27 -3.15
C THR A 287 -10.69 14.04 -3.41
N LEU A 288 -11.44 14.34 -2.35
CA LEU A 288 -12.68 15.13 -2.43
C LEU A 288 -12.39 16.57 -2.89
N ALA A 289 -11.34 17.20 -2.38
CA ALA A 289 -10.91 18.53 -2.80
C ALA A 289 -10.48 18.54 -4.28
N GLY A 290 -9.71 17.53 -4.71
CA GLY A 290 -9.33 17.36 -6.12
C GLY A 290 -10.54 17.14 -7.03
N LEU A 291 -11.49 16.33 -6.59
CA LEU A 291 -12.75 16.10 -7.31
C LEU A 291 -13.58 17.40 -7.41
N TYR A 292 -13.73 18.12 -6.30
CA TYR A 292 -14.42 19.41 -6.29
C TYR A 292 -13.77 20.44 -7.23
N ALA A 293 -12.45 20.52 -7.22
CA ALA A 293 -11.71 21.41 -8.12
C ALA A 293 -11.93 21.05 -9.60
N THR A 294 -11.94 19.77 -9.96
CA THR A 294 -12.21 19.32 -11.33
C THR A 294 -13.67 19.56 -11.75
N ILE A 295 -14.62 19.42 -10.83
CA ILE A 295 -16.05 19.72 -11.11
C ILE A 295 -16.24 21.23 -11.27
N SER A 296 -15.63 22.05 -10.41
CA SER A 296 -15.77 23.52 -10.46
C SER A 296 -15.10 24.14 -11.68
N SER A 297 -14.06 23.53 -12.22
CA SER A 297 -13.43 23.96 -13.49
C SER A 297 -14.26 23.64 -14.74
N GLY A 298 -15.32 22.84 -14.62
CA GLY A 298 -16.15 22.38 -15.74
C GLY A 298 -15.51 21.28 -16.58
N ASP A 299 -14.28 20.90 -16.31
CA ASP A 299 -13.52 19.89 -17.06
C ASP A 299 -13.82 18.44 -16.62
N ALA A 300 -14.52 18.25 -15.50
CA ALA A 300 -14.73 16.94 -14.87
C ALA A 300 -15.39 15.92 -15.80
N PHE A 301 -16.36 16.38 -16.59
CA PHE A 301 -17.20 15.56 -17.47
C PHE A 301 -17.08 15.97 -18.94
N ALA A 302 -16.17 16.91 -19.26
CA ALA A 302 -15.91 17.31 -20.63
C ALA A 302 -15.43 16.07 -21.42
N HIS A 303 -16.28 15.57 -22.30
CA HIS A 303 -15.89 14.63 -23.34
C HIS A 303 -15.02 15.41 -24.31
N ARG A 304 -13.72 15.53 -23.98
CA ARG A 304 -12.74 15.92 -24.98
C ARG A 304 -12.86 14.90 -26.10
N SER A 305 -13.09 15.41 -27.32
CA SER A 305 -13.36 14.68 -28.56
C SER A 305 -12.86 13.23 -28.54
N ALA A 306 -13.61 12.30 -29.10
CA ALA A 306 -13.28 10.86 -29.21
C ALA A 306 -11.86 10.55 -29.75
N ARG A 307 -11.10 11.56 -30.13
CA ARG A 307 -9.68 11.48 -30.56
C ARG A 307 -8.66 11.48 -29.41
N ASP A 308 -9.03 12.01 -28.23
CA ASP A 308 -8.19 11.98 -27.04
C ASP A 308 -8.78 10.94 -26.09
N ALA A 309 -8.23 9.73 -26.13
CA ALA A 309 -8.55 8.63 -25.20
C ALA A 309 -8.07 8.95 -23.77
N SER A 310 -8.43 10.12 -23.27
CA SER A 310 -8.11 10.54 -21.92
C SER A 310 -9.24 10.09 -20.98
N LEU A 311 -8.88 9.37 -19.93
CA LEU A 311 -9.77 9.10 -18.81
C LEU A 311 -10.41 10.43 -18.35
N PRO A 312 -11.71 10.44 -17.98
CA PRO A 312 -12.34 11.62 -17.42
C PRO A 312 -11.48 12.25 -16.33
N ALA A 313 -11.37 13.57 -16.28
CA ALA A 313 -10.52 14.24 -15.31
C ALA A 313 -10.87 13.85 -13.86
N ALA A 314 -12.15 13.56 -13.60
CA ALA A 314 -12.63 13.04 -12.32
C ALA A 314 -12.03 11.67 -11.92
N ALA A 315 -11.62 10.83 -12.87
CA ALA A 315 -11.02 9.52 -12.57
C ALA A 315 -9.60 9.63 -12.01
N ARG A 316 -8.89 10.72 -12.26
CA ARG A 316 -7.50 10.91 -11.79
C ARG A 316 -7.34 10.87 -10.28
N PRO A 317 -8.12 11.61 -9.47
CA PRO A 317 -8.05 11.51 -8.02
C PRO A 317 -8.68 10.23 -7.48
N LEU A 318 -9.67 9.64 -8.17
CA LEU A 318 -10.42 8.47 -7.69
C LEU A 318 -9.65 7.16 -7.81
N ALA A 319 -8.94 6.95 -8.92
CA ALA A 319 -8.25 5.69 -9.18
C ALA A 319 -7.21 5.32 -8.09
N PRO A 320 -6.29 6.23 -7.66
CA PRO A 320 -5.37 5.91 -6.59
C PRO A 320 -6.06 5.70 -5.24
N PHE A 321 -7.18 6.39 -4.99
CA PHE A 321 -7.96 6.22 -3.76
C PHE A 321 -8.64 4.85 -3.69
N PHE A 322 -9.24 4.39 -4.77
CA PHE A 322 -9.82 3.04 -4.85
C PHE A 322 -8.75 1.95 -4.73
N LEU A 323 -7.62 2.13 -5.39
CA LEU A 323 -6.50 1.20 -5.31
C LEU A 323 -5.99 1.03 -3.88
N ILE A 324 -5.81 2.14 -3.14
CA ILE A 324 -5.32 2.06 -1.75
C ILE A 324 -6.33 1.39 -0.82
N SER A 325 -7.63 1.57 -1.06
CA SER A 325 -8.69 0.88 -0.32
C SER A 325 -8.53 -0.64 -0.46
N LEU A 326 -8.46 -1.14 -1.70
CA LEU A 326 -8.25 -2.57 -1.99
C LEU A 326 -6.95 -3.12 -1.39
N VAL A 327 -5.86 -2.35 -1.48
CA VAL A 327 -4.57 -2.73 -0.91
C VAL A 327 -4.64 -2.86 0.60
N ILE A 328 -5.29 -1.94 1.30
CA ILE A 328 -5.41 -1.99 2.77
C ILE A 328 -6.31 -3.15 3.20
N VAL A 329 -7.44 -3.37 2.55
CA VAL A 329 -8.34 -4.50 2.82
C VAL A 329 -7.62 -5.83 2.63
N ASN A 330 -6.93 -6.00 1.51
CA ASN A 330 -6.16 -7.20 1.21
C ASN A 330 -4.98 -7.39 2.19
N ALA A 331 -4.22 -6.32 2.50
CA ALA A 331 -3.12 -6.38 3.45
C ALA A 331 -3.58 -6.81 4.84
N LEU A 332 -4.74 -6.31 5.31
CA LEU A 332 -5.30 -6.74 6.59
C LEU A 332 -5.73 -8.20 6.53
N ALA A 333 -6.38 -8.63 5.46
CA ALA A 333 -6.86 -9.98 5.29
C ALA A 333 -5.70 -11.00 5.33
N VAL A 334 -4.65 -10.78 4.53
CA VAL A 334 -3.50 -11.69 4.49
C VAL A 334 -2.71 -11.68 5.80
N THR A 335 -2.51 -10.52 6.42
CA THR A 335 -1.75 -10.42 7.66
C THR A 335 -2.52 -10.94 8.87
N SER A 336 -3.85 -10.95 8.85
CA SER A 336 -4.67 -11.53 9.92
C SER A 336 -4.43 -13.02 10.11
N ILE A 337 -4.07 -13.73 9.04
CA ILE A 337 -3.75 -15.16 9.06
C ILE A 337 -2.26 -15.38 9.28
N THR A 338 -1.40 -14.67 8.53
CA THR A 338 0.04 -14.91 8.57
C THR A 338 0.64 -14.59 9.94
N THR A 339 0.17 -13.53 10.62
CA THR A 339 0.63 -13.18 11.97
C THR A 339 0.27 -14.26 13.00
N GLU A 340 -0.93 -14.84 12.95
CA GLU A 340 -1.33 -15.92 13.84
C GLU A 340 -0.55 -17.22 13.56
N ARG A 341 -0.25 -17.48 12.29
CA ARG A 341 0.58 -18.62 11.91
C ARG A 341 2.03 -18.44 12.38
N ASP A 342 2.64 -17.28 12.13
CA ASP A 342 4.02 -17.02 12.53
C ASP A 342 4.20 -17.03 14.07
N SER A 343 3.14 -16.69 14.82
CA SER A 343 3.09 -16.82 16.28
C SER A 343 2.65 -18.20 16.80
N LYS A 344 2.41 -19.18 15.90
CA LYS A 344 1.88 -20.53 16.21
C LYS A 344 0.52 -20.51 16.93
N ALA A 345 -0.22 -19.41 16.89
CA ALA A 345 -1.54 -19.30 17.49
C ALA A 345 -2.60 -20.10 16.70
N ILE A 346 -2.39 -20.32 15.39
CA ILE A 346 -3.29 -21.14 14.56
C ILE A 346 -3.34 -22.58 15.06
N ASP A 347 -2.21 -23.16 15.47
CA ASP A 347 -2.15 -24.55 15.98
C ASP A 347 -3.03 -24.71 17.21
N LEU A 348 -3.07 -23.71 18.10
CA LEU A 348 -3.94 -23.70 19.26
C LEU A 348 -5.42 -23.55 18.88
N LEU A 349 -5.73 -22.77 17.85
CA LEU A 349 -7.10 -22.60 17.35
C LEU A 349 -7.63 -23.89 16.69
N LEU A 350 -6.78 -24.65 16.01
CA LEU A 350 -7.16 -25.90 15.35
C LEU A 350 -7.48 -27.03 16.35
N VAL A 351 -7.02 -26.94 17.60
CA VAL A 351 -7.34 -27.89 18.67
C VAL A 351 -8.70 -27.60 19.31
N THR A 352 -9.28 -26.42 19.07
CA THR A 352 -10.61 -26.05 19.59
C THR A 352 -11.72 -26.62 18.71
N ASP A 353 -12.93 -26.78 19.27
CA ASP A 353 -14.14 -27.26 18.56
C ASP A 353 -14.73 -26.25 17.56
N LEU A 354 -13.89 -25.37 16.97
CA LEU A 354 -14.31 -24.36 16.00
C LEU A 354 -14.51 -25.00 14.61
N SER A 355 -15.69 -24.79 14.03
CA SER A 355 -15.92 -25.21 12.67
C SER A 355 -15.09 -24.36 11.66
N PRO A 356 -14.63 -24.96 10.53
CA PRO A 356 -13.93 -24.20 9.49
C PRO A 356 -14.72 -22.99 8.96
N LYS A 357 -16.05 -23.10 8.97
CA LYS A 357 -16.96 -22.00 8.55
C LYS A 357 -16.89 -20.84 9.56
N GLU A 358 -17.00 -21.13 10.84
CA GLU A 358 -16.90 -20.11 11.90
C GLU A 358 -15.55 -19.38 11.88
N PHE A 359 -14.46 -20.13 11.65
CA PHE A 359 -13.15 -19.55 11.47
C PHE A 359 -13.09 -18.60 10.29
N LEU A 360 -13.48 -19.05 9.10
CA LEU A 360 -13.40 -18.29 7.86
C LEU A 360 -14.29 -17.04 7.91
N PHE A 361 -15.57 -17.20 8.25
CA PHE A 361 -16.50 -16.06 8.35
C PHE A 361 -16.19 -15.14 9.50
N GLY A 362 -15.65 -15.65 10.60
CA GLY A 362 -15.15 -14.84 11.71
C GLY A 362 -14.00 -13.93 11.31
N LYS A 363 -13.02 -14.47 10.56
CA LYS A 363 -11.90 -13.69 10.01
C LYS A 363 -12.35 -12.69 8.97
N LEU A 364 -13.17 -13.10 8.00
CA LEU A 364 -13.71 -12.21 6.97
C LEU A 364 -14.52 -11.06 7.57
N GLY A 365 -15.42 -11.35 8.50
CA GLY A 365 -16.20 -10.35 9.22
C GLY A 365 -15.33 -9.40 10.04
N GLY A 366 -14.28 -9.92 10.69
CA GLY A 366 -13.28 -9.12 11.40
C GLY A 366 -12.55 -8.13 10.49
N VAL A 367 -12.09 -8.60 9.32
CA VAL A 367 -11.45 -7.75 8.29
C VAL A 367 -12.40 -6.65 7.84
N CYS A 368 -13.63 -6.99 7.44
CA CYS A 368 -14.64 -6.01 7.01
C CYS A 368 -14.96 -4.99 8.09
N TRP A 369 -15.06 -5.42 9.36
CA TRP A 369 -15.33 -4.51 10.48
C TRP A 369 -14.20 -3.52 10.71
N VAL A 370 -12.97 -3.98 10.67
CA VAL A 370 -11.78 -3.14 10.92
C VAL A 370 -11.55 -2.15 9.77
N THR A 371 -11.82 -2.57 8.53
CA THR A 371 -11.64 -1.75 7.32
C THR A 371 -12.92 -1.08 6.80
N LYS A 372 -13.97 -1.02 7.63
CA LYS A 372 -15.27 -0.45 7.21
C LYS A 372 -15.16 0.96 6.63
N GLU A 373 -14.29 1.82 7.18
CA GLU A 373 -14.08 3.15 6.63
C GLU A 373 -13.42 3.10 5.22
N MET A 374 -12.52 2.15 4.99
CA MET A 374 -11.86 1.95 3.71
C MET A 374 -12.83 1.43 2.63
N ILE A 375 -13.89 0.72 3.05
CA ILE A 375 -14.93 0.23 2.14
C ILE A 375 -16.01 1.30 1.91
N LEU A 376 -16.42 2.02 2.96
CA LEU A 376 -17.53 2.98 2.89
C LEU A 376 -17.16 4.31 2.22
N LEU A 377 -15.95 4.83 2.45
CA LEU A 377 -15.56 6.14 1.92
C LEU A 377 -15.46 6.17 0.37
N PRO A 378 -14.97 5.12 -0.33
CA PRO A 378 -15.08 5.05 -1.79
C PRO A 378 -16.53 5.10 -2.29
N ILE A 379 -17.46 4.46 -1.58
CA ILE A 379 -18.90 4.51 -1.90
C ILE A 379 -19.44 5.93 -1.76
N VAL A 380 -19.04 6.64 -0.71
CA VAL A 380 -19.42 8.06 -0.51
C VAL A 380 -18.93 8.92 -1.69
N LEU A 381 -17.70 8.72 -2.19
CA LEU A 381 -17.21 9.44 -3.37
C LEU A 381 -18.03 9.13 -4.62
N CYS A 382 -18.46 7.88 -4.80
CA CYS A 382 -19.35 7.52 -5.90
C CYS A 382 -20.71 8.24 -5.80
N CYS A 383 -21.26 8.37 -4.57
CA CYS A 383 -22.48 9.12 -4.33
C CYS A 383 -22.29 10.64 -4.59
N VAL A 384 -21.14 11.21 -4.27
CA VAL A 384 -20.81 12.61 -4.59
C VAL A 384 -20.77 12.82 -6.11
N LEU A 385 -20.16 11.90 -6.87
CA LEU A 385 -20.16 11.94 -8.34
C LEU A 385 -21.56 11.89 -8.92
N TRP A 386 -22.44 11.05 -8.38
CA TRP A 386 -23.84 10.99 -8.79
C TRP A 386 -24.58 12.30 -8.47
N ALA A 387 -24.43 12.84 -7.27
CA ALA A 387 -25.04 14.09 -6.85
C ALA A 387 -24.58 15.30 -7.68
N SER A 388 -23.34 15.26 -8.21
CA SER A 388 -22.80 16.28 -9.12
C SER A 388 -23.26 16.09 -10.59
N GLY A 389 -24.10 15.08 -10.88
CA GLY A 389 -24.61 14.81 -12.22
C GLY A 389 -23.61 14.12 -13.17
N GLY A 390 -22.46 13.66 -12.64
CA GLY A 390 -21.42 13.02 -13.45
C GLY A 390 -21.69 11.56 -13.81
N VAL A 391 -22.59 10.91 -13.06
CA VAL A 391 -22.91 9.49 -13.24
C VAL A 391 -24.43 9.29 -13.12
N THR A 392 -25.00 8.44 -13.96
CA THR A 392 -26.43 8.07 -13.86
C THR A 392 -26.64 7.15 -12.65
N LEU A 393 -27.89 7.09 -12.15
CA LEU A 393 -28.23 6.21 -11.02
C LEU A 393 -27.92 4.74 -11.33
N GLU A 394 -28.17 4.31 -12.56
CA GLU A 394 -27.87 2.95 -13.02
C GLU A 394 -26.37 2.65 -12.93
N ASN A 395 -25.53 3.53 -13.45
CA ASN A 395 -24.08 3.39 -13.40
C ASN A 395 -23.54 3.48 -11.94
N LEU A 396 -24.19 4.27 -11.06
CA LEU A 396 -23.87 4.30 -9.64
C LEU A 396 -24.06 2.93 -8.99
N VAL A 397 -25.19 2.26 -9.25
CA VAL A 397 -25.49 0.93 -8.70
C VAL A 397 -24.45 -0.09 -9.18
N TYR A 398 -24.10 -0.08 -10.48
CA TYR A 398 -23.05 -0.96 -11.01
C TYR A 398 -21.68 -0.66 -10.38
N LEU A 399 -21.33 0.61 -10.18
CA LEU A 399 -20.07 1.01 -9.58
C LEU A 399 -19.96 0.56 -8.11
N ILE A 400 -21.01 0.79 -7.31
CA ILE A 400 -21.06 0.33 -5.91
C ILE A 400 -21.01 -1.20 -5.84
N GLY A 401 -21.80 -1.90 -6.68
CA GLY A 401 -21.78 -3.36 -6.75
C GLY A 401 -20.40 -3.91 -7.12
N SER A 402 -19.74 -3.30 -8.08
CA SER A 402 -18.39 -3.63 -8.52
C SER A 402 -17.36 -3.43 -7.41
N LEU A 403 -17.40 -2.28 -6.69
CA LEU A 403 -16.52 -2.02 -5.56
C LEU A 403 -16.71 -3.03 -4.45
N PHE A 404 -17.96 -3.35 -4.10
CA PHE A 404 -18.25 -4.35 -3.06
C PHE A 404 -17.70 -5.74 -3.43
N VAL A 405 -17.89 -6.17 -4.67
CA VAL A 405 -17.36 -7.46 -5.17
C VAL A 405 -15.82 -7.46 -5.14
N MET A 406 -15.19 -6.36 -5.53
CA MET A 406 -13.73 -6.23 -5.52
C MET A 406 -13.15 -6.23 -4.10
N ASP A 407 -13.79 -5.55 -3.14
CA ASP A 407 -13.36 -5.56 -1.73
C ASP A 407 -13.52 -6.95 -1.12
N LEU A 408 -14.66 -7.62 -1.38
CA LEU A 408 -14.89 -8.99 -0.93
C LEU A 408 -13.87 -9.96 -1.54
N PHE A 409 -13.60 -9.82 -2.84
CA PHE A 409 -12.59 -10.61 -3.53
C PHE A 409 -11.19 -10.37 -2.92
N ALA A 410 -10.81 -9.11 -2.70
CA ALA A 410 -9.52 -8.74 -2.11
C ALA A 410 -9.36 -9.32 -0.70
N ALA A 411 -10.42 -9.30 0.12
CA ALA A 411 -10.42 -9.89 1.45
C ALA A 411 -10.28 -11.42 1.40
N MET A 412 -11.08 -12.09 0.56
CA MET A 412 -11.02 -13.55 0.40
C MET A 412 -9.69 -14.02 -0.16
N LEU A 413 -9.15 -13.31 -1.16
CA LEU A 413 -7.83 -13.59 -1.72
C LEU A 413 -6.73 -13.48 -0.66
N GLY A 414 -6.77 -12.43 0.18
CA GLY A 414 -5.83 -12.25 1.28
C GLY A 414 -5.86 -13.40 2.27
N ILE A 415 -7.05 -13.82 2.72
CA ILE A 415 -7.24 -14.96 3.62
C ILE A 415 -6.72 -16.25 2.95
N HIS A 416 -7.09 -16.50 1.68
CA HIS A 416 -6.68 -17.68 0.94
C HIS A 416 -5.14 -17.76 0.81
N CYS A 417 -4.50 -16.69 0.37
CA CYS A 417 -3.03 -16.65 0.27
C CYS A 417 -2.36 -16.81 1.65
N GLY A 418 -2.94 -16.21 2.69
CA GLY A 418 -2.47 -16.35 4.06
C GLY A 418 -2.48 -17.80 4.56
N MET A 419 -3.47 -18.59 4.18
CA MET A 419 -3.57 -20.01 4.53
C MET A 419 -2.70 -20.91 3.65
N HIS A 420 -2.64 -20.61 2.34
CA HIS A 420 -2.01 -21.49 1.36
C HIS A 420 -0.47 -21.45 1.41
N TYR A 421 0.12 -20.26 1.50
CA TYR A 421 1.57 -20.10 1.44
C TYR A 421 2.22 -20.24 2.82
N ALA A 422 3.22 -21.10 2.94
CA ALA A 422 3.96 -21.34 4.19
C ALA A 422 4.73 -20.08 4.66
N ASN A 423 5.24 -19.27 3.72
CA ASN A 423 5.98 -18.05 4.04
C ASN A 423 5.07 -16.82 3.97
N SER A 424 4.99 -16.05 5.06
CA SER A 424 4.20 -14.81 5.15
C SER A 424 4.58 -13.79 4.09
N ARG A 425 5.89 -13.67 3.77
CA ARG A 425 6.38 -12.77 2.72
C ARG A 425 5.84 -13.14 1.34
N THR A 426 5.84 -14.43 1.01
CA THR A 426 5.28 -14.94 -0.25
C THR A 426 3.76 -14.75 -0.28
N ALA A 427 3.07 -15.06 0.81
CA ALA A 427 1.62 -14.85 0.92
C ALA A 427 1.22 -13.40 0.66
N ILE A 428 1.89 -12.44 1.30
CA ILE A 428 1.65 -11.01 1.14
C ILE A 428 1.99 -10.58 -0.29
N GLY A 429 3.13 -11.01 -0.81
CA GLY A 429 3.59 -10.62 -2.15
C GLY A 429 2.67 -11.11 -3.26
N VAL A 430 2.23 -12.38 -3.19
CA VAL A 430 1.30 -12.96 -4.19
C VAL A 430 -0.08 -12.32 -4.07
N SER A 431 -0.61 -12.17 -2.85
CA SER A 431 -1.94 -11.59 -2.63
C SER A 431 -2.01 -10.16 -3.15
N LEU A 432 -1.10 -9.30 -2.73
CA LEU A 432 -1.05 -7.91 -3.19
C LEU A 432 -0.72 -7.82 -4.69
N GLY A 433 0.21 -8.64 -5.18
CA GLY A 433 0.54 -8.69 -6.61
C GLY A 433 -0.67 -9.04 -7.48
N THR A 434 -1.50 -9.98 -7.03
CA THR A 434 -2.74 -10.35 -7.74
C THR A 434 -3.75 -9.20 -7.74
N VAL A 435 -3.94 -8.50 -6.62
CA VAL A 435 -4.83 -7.31 -6.56
C VAL A 435 -4.34 -6.23 -7.52
N PHE A 436 -3.04 -5.94 -7.53
CA PHE A 436 -2.45 -4.97 -8.47
C PHE A 436 -2.64 -5.40 -9.93
N PHE A 437 -2.37 -6.66 -10.24
CA PHE A 437 -2.54 -7.19 -11.59
C PHE A 437 -3.99 -7.08 -12.08
N LEU A 438 -4.95 -7.43 -11.25
CA LEU A 438 -6.36 -7.34 -11.62
C LEU A 438 -6.82 -5.89 -11.76
N PHE A 439 -6.52 -5.04 -10.78
CA PHE A 439 -7.00 -3.66 -10.81
C PHE A 439 -6.31 -2.84 -11.91
N LEU A 440 -4.98 -2.78 -11.91
CA LEU A 440 -4.21 -2.00 -12.88
C LEU A 440 -4.16 -2.66 -14.26
N GLY A 441 -4.00 -3.98 -14.32
CA GLY A 441 -3.91 -4.71 -15.57
C GLY A 441 -5.21 -4.64 -16.38
N VAL A 442 -6.35 -4.93 -15.74
CA VAL A 442 -7.66 -4.85 -16.40
C VAL A 442 -7.99 -3.41 -16.79
N ALA A 443 -7.75 -2.44 -15.90
CA ALA A 443 -7.94 -1.01 -16.22
C ALA A 443 -7.09 -0.59 -17.43
N THR A 444 -5.83 -1.03 -17.49
CA THR A 444 -4.94 -0.75 -18.63
C THR A 444 -5.43 -1.38 -19.92
N CYS A 445 -5.90 -2.64 -19.87
CA CYS A 445 -6.49 -3.29 -21.05
C CYS A 445 -7.72 -2.53 -21.56
N ILE A 446 -8.61 -2.08 -20.67
CA ILE A 446 -9.78 -1.28 -21.03
C ILE A 446 -9.35 0.06 -21.67
N VAL A 447 -8.40 0.78 -21.06
CA VAL A 447 -7.89 2.04 -21.62
C VAL A 447 -7.25 1.82 -22.98
N MET A 448 -6.48 0.74 -23.18
CA MET A 448 -5.94 0.38 -24.49
C MET A 448 -7.04 0.11 -25.50
N MET A 449 -8.04 -0.69 -25.16
CA MET A 449 -9.16 -0.99 -26.06
C MET A 449 -9.88 0.28 -26.50
N ILE A 450 -10.19 1.19 -25.59
CA ILE A 450 -10.85 2.48 -25.90
C ILE A 450 -9.95 3.34 -26.79
N SER A 451 -8.66 3.42 -26.49
CA SER A 451 -7.68 4.21 -27.25
C SER A 451 -7.52 3.72 -28.69
N PHE A 452 -7.65 2.40 -28.91
CA PHE A 452 -7.52 1.81 -30.24
C PHE A 452 -8.84 1.76 -31.00
N ALA A 453 -9.99 1.55 -30.35
CA ALA A 453 -11.30 1.59 -30.99
C ALA A 453 -11.53 2.91 -31.73
N GLY A 454 -11.23 4.04 -31.09
CA GLY A 454 -11.33 5.35 -31.72
C GLY A 454 -10.34 5.60 -32.89
N SER A 455 -9.33 4.73 -33.04
CA SER A 455 -8.37 4.83 -34.17
C SER A 455 -8.87 4.13 -35.44
N PHE A 456 -9.80 3.19 -35.32
CA PHE A 456 -10.39 2.44 -36.45
C PHE A 456 -11.62 3.11 -37.02
N GLU A 457 -12.36 3.90 -36.24
CA GLU A 457 -13.54 4.64 -36.72
C GLU A 457 -13.18 5.87 -37.56
N SER A 458 -11.94 6.28 -37.65
CA SER A 458 -11.43 7.47 -38.35
C SER A 458 -10.79 7.15 -39.70
N GLN A 459 -10.91 5.92 -40.22
CA GLN A 459 -10.55 5.53 -41.58
C GLN A 459 -11.81 5.27 -42.43
#